data_1b7e1275fe2fb2e152f4f9f44e5114e8
#
_entry.id   1b7e1275fe2fb2e152f4f9f44e5114e8
#
_cell.length_a   1.000
_cell.length_b   1.000
_cell.length_c   1.000
_cell.angle_alpha   90.00
_cell.angle_beta   90.00
_cell.angle_gamma   90.00
#
_symmetry.space_group_name_H-M   'P 1'
#
loop_
_entity.id
_entity.type
_entity.pdbx_description
1 polymer ?
#
loop_
_entity_poly.entity_id
_entity_poly.type
_entity_poly.pdbx_seq_one_letter_code
_entity_poly.pdbx_strand_id
1 'polypeptide(L)' 'MAKVSLNKALFKVVFTEYDRFSGQKHWDTEYYDNEEEARNRAISYNREHNNLDYAPEWYVRADYAGKV' A
#
# COMPACT_ATOMS: atom_id res chain seq x y z
N MET A 1 12.58 4.61 3.72
CA MET A 1 11.33 4.42 4.44
C MET A 1 11.26 5.33 5.65
N ALA A 2 10.12 5.95 5.85
CA ALA A 2 9.96 6.88 6.96
C ALA A 2 9.89 6.13 8.29
N LYS A 3 10.53 6.69 9.28
CA LYS A 3 10.42 6.19 10.64
C LYS A 3 9.15 6.72 11.25
N VAL A 4 8.45 5.89 11.99
CA VAL A 4 7.22 6.29 12.65
C VAL A 4 7.44 6.43 14.14
N SER A 5 6.80 7.44 14.70
CA SER A 5 6.82 7.67 16.12
C SER A 5 5.55 7.12 16.74
N LEU A 6 5.68 6.36 17.80
CA LEU A 6 4.51 5.79 18.49
C LEU A 6 3.68 6.86 19.20
N ASN A 7 4.25 8.05 19.38
CA ASN A 7 3.57 9.15 20.05
C ASN A 7 2.81 10.06 19.10
N LYS A 8 2.85 9.78 17.82
CA LYS A 8 2.20 10.60 16.81
C LYS A 8 1.05 9.84 16.17
N ALA A 9 0.15 10.60 15.57
CA ALA A 9 -0.88 9.98 14.74
C ALA A 9 -0.20 9.30 13.56
N LEU A 10 -0.61 8.09 13.27
CA LEU A 10 -0.04 7.31 12.19
C LEU A 10 -1.04 7.16 11.06
N PHE A 11 -0.51 7.13 9.85
CA PHE A 11 -1.29 6.92 8.64
C PHE A 11 -0.73 5.67 7.97
N LYS A 12 -1.60 4.76 7.58
CA LYS A 12 -1.13 3.47 7.08
C LYS A 12 -1.44 3.26 5.61
N VAL A 13 -0.55 2.52 4.98
CA VAL A 13 -0.71 2.03 3.62
C VAL A 13 -0.72 0.53 3.70
N VAL A 14 -1.78 -0.08 3.20
CA VAL A 14 -1.94 -1.53 3.23
C VAL A 14 -1.62 -2.08 1.85
N PHE A 15 -0.77 -3.09 1.82
CA PHE A 15 -0.40 -3.78 0.59
C PHE A 15 -1.14 -5.10 0.56
N THR A 16 -1.89 -5.33 -0.49
CA THR A 16 -2.68 -6.54 -0.64
C THR A 16 -2.20 -7.31 -1.86
N GLU A 17 -1.94 -8.58 -1.67
CA GLU A 17 -1.60 -9.48 -2.75
C GLU A 17 -2.87 -10.01 -3.39
N TYR A 18 -2.93 -9.94 -4.71
CA TYR A 18 -4.05 -10.49 -5.49
C TYR A 18 -3.51 -11.60 -6.34
N ASP A 19 -4.08 -12.79 -6.17
CA ASP A 19 -3.70 -13.96 -6.93
C ASP A 19 -4.95 -14.51 -7.59
N ARG A 20 -4.89 -14.75 -8.89
CA ARG A 20 -6.04 -15.21 -9.65
C ARG A 20 -6.63 -16.48 -9.11
N PHE A 21 -5.79 -17.35 -8.58
CA PHE A 21 -6.23 -18.66 -8.12
C PHE A 21 -6.48 -18.72 -6.62
N SER A 22 -5.74 -17.93 -5.85
CA SER A 22 -5.83 -17.97 -4.39
C SER A 22 -6.67 -16.85 -3.79
N GLY A 23 -7.04 -15.85 -4.59
CA GLY A 23 -7.77 -14.69 -4.09
C GLY A 23 -6.83 -13.62 -3.58
N GLN A 24 -7.29 -12.89 -2.58
CA GLN A 24 -6.50 -11.79 -2.04
C GLN A 24 -6.12 -12.05 -0.59
N LYS A 25 -4.97 -11.52 -0.20
CA LYS A 25 -4.55 -11.59 1.20
C LYS A 25 -3.62 -10.44 1.52
N HIS A 26 -3.58 -10.09 2.79
CA HIS A 26 -2.68 -9.06 3.28
C HIS A 26 -1.23 -9.47 3.03
N TRP A 27 -0.45 -8.52 2.48
CA TRP A 27 0.95 -8.75 2.21
C TRP A 27 1.84 -7.97 3.16
N ASP A 28 1.56 -6.66 3.34
CA ASP A 28 2.38 -5.81 4.20
C ASP A 28 1.61 -4.57 4.59
N THR A 29 2.10 -3.87 5.61
CA THR A 29 1.55 -2.58 6.02
C THR A 29 2.71 -1.65 6.35
N GLU A 30 2.66 -0.43 5.83
CA GLU A 30 3.62 0.61 6.15
C GLU A 30 2.92 1.73 6.89
N TYR A 31 3.64 2.38 7.79
CA TYR A 31 3.11 3.46 8.61
C TYR A 31 3.91 4.73 8.38
N TYR A 32 3.22 5.85 8.36
CA TYR A 32 3.80 7.15 8.09
C TYR A 32 3.28 8.17 9.10
N ASP A 33 4.12 9.15 9.41
CA ASP A 33 3.74 10.26 10.29
C ASP A 33 2.93 11.29 9.56
N ASN A 34 2.97 11.30 8.24
CA ASN A 34 2.39 12.33 7.39
C ASN A 34 1.40 11.70 6.44
N GLU A 35 0.18 12.24 6.42
CA GLU A 35 -0.87 11.70 5.55
C GLU A 35 -0.50 11.78 4.07
N GLU A 36 0.07 12.90 3.67
CA GLU A 36 0.45 13.10 2.27
C GLU A 36 1.49 12.08 1.82
N GLU A 37 2.46 11.79 2.68
CA GLU A 37 3.46 10.78 2.37
C GLU A 37 2.82 9.40 2.21
N ALA A 38 1.88 9.07 3.08
CA ALA A 38 1.19 7.78 2.99
C ALA A 38 0.41 7.68 1.69
N ARG A 39 -0.34 8.71 1.35
CA ARG A 39 -1.11 8.72 0.10
C ARG A 39 -0.19 8.64 -1.12
N ASN A 40 0.90 9.40 -1.10
CA ASN A 40 1.85 9.40 -2.21
C ASN A 40 2.54 8.05 -2.36
N ARG A 41 2.81 7.38 -1.25
CA ARG A 41 3.41 6.05 -1.30
C ARG A 41 2.50 5.08 -2.05
N ALA A 42 1.21 5.09 -1.70
CA ALA A 42 0.25 4.21 -2.37
C ALA A 42 0.16 4.52 -3.87
N ILE A 43 0.08 5.80 -4.21
CA ILE A 43 -0.02 6.22 -5.61
C ILE A 43 1.24 5.82 -6.38
N SER A 44 2.42 6.10 -5.82
CA SER A 44 3.68 5.80 -6.49
C SER A 44 3.86 4.30 -6.69
N TYR A 45 3.56 3.53 -5.65
CA TYR A 45 3.70 2.07 -5.75
C TYR A 45 2.82 1.52 -6.87
N ASN A 46 1.55 1.94 -6.90
CA ASN A 46 0.63 1.43 -7.91
C ASN A 46 1.03 1.86 -9.31
N ARG A 47 1.54 3.09 -9.44
CA ARG A 47 2.00 3.60 -10.73
C ARG A 47 3.18 2.79 -11.24
N GLU A 48 4.11 2.45 -10.37
CA GLU A 48 5.33 1.74 -10.76
C GLU A 48 5.10 0.25 -10.99
N HIS A 49 4.19 -0.36 -10.23
CA HIS A 49 4.04 -1.81 -10.23
C HIS A 49 2.77 -2.31 -10.89
N ASN A 50 1.78 -1.45 -11.07
CA ASN A 50 0.47 -1.87 -11.60
C ASN A 50 0.07 -1.10 -12.85
N ASN A 51 1.03 -0.56 -13.57
CA ASN A 51 0.78 0.20 -14.79
C ASN A 51 0.83 -0.73 -16.01
N LEU A 52 -0.12 -1.67 -16.04
CA LEU A 52 -0.18 -2.68 -17.09
C LEU A 52 -1.47 -2.54 -17.88
N ASP A 53 -1.41 -2.90 -19.17
CA ASP A 53 -2.58 -2.87 -20.03
C ASP A 53 -3.50 -4.07 -19.82
N TYR A 54 -3.07 -5.01 -19.02
CA TYR A 54 -3.83 -6.23 -18.75
C TYR A 54 -3.74 -6.56 -17.28
N ALA A 55 -4.68 -7.39 -16.80
CA ALA A 55 -4.67 -7.83 -15.40
C ALA A 55 -3.77 -9.06 -15.27
N PRO A 56 -2.65 -8.95 -14.56
CA PRO A 56 -1.77 -10.10 -14.37
C PRO A 56 -2.42 -11.13 -13.43
N GLU A 57 -1.91 -12.34 -13.45
CA GLU A 57 -2.43 -13.39 -12.58
C GLU A 57 -2.05 -13.15 -11.11
N TRP A 58 -1.00 -12.40 -10.88
CA TRP A 58 -0.54 -12.07 -9.55
C TRP A 58 0.00 -10.64 -9.53
N TYR A 59 -0.40 -9.88 -8.53
CA TYR A 59 0.13 -8.54 -8.34
C TYR A 59 -0.13 -8.09 -6.90
N VAL A 60 0.57 -7.04 -6.49
CA VAL A 60 0.38 -6.42 -5.18
C VAL A 60 -0.09 -4.99 -5.40
N ARG A 61 -1.10 -4.60 -4.66
CA ARG A 61 -1.65 -3.26 -4.74
C ARG A 61 -1.52 -2.57 -3.40
N ALA A 62 -1.18 -1.28 -3.44
CA ALA A 62 -1.10 -0.45 -2.25
C ALA A 62 -2.34 0.43 -2.15
N ASP A 63 -2.89 0.52 -0.95
CA ASP A 63 -4.06 1.36 -0.68
C ASP A 63 -3.83 2.17 0.58
N TYR A 64 -4.09 3.47 0.50
CA TYR A 64 -4.08 4.30 1.68
C TYR A 64 -5.28 3.91 2.55
N ALA A 65 -5.02 3.47 3.76
CA ALA A 65 -6.05 2.92 4.63
C ALA A 65 -6.46 3.86 5.76
N GLY A 66 -5.96 5.09 5.74
CA GLY A 66 -6.39 6.08 6.68
C GLY A 66 -5.54 6.14 7.94
N LYS A 67 -6.08 6.87 8.90
CA LYS A 67 -5.41 7.07 10.18
C LYS A 67 -5.60 5.84 11.05
N VAL A 68 -4.56 5.48 11.72
CA VAL A 68 -4.58 4.35 12.63
C VAL A 68 -5.39 4.66 13.88
#